data_fe8ae24682167ddbf870028e23e31c5c
#
_entry.id   fe8ae24682167ddbf870028e23e31c5c
#
_cell.length_a   1.000
_cell.length_b   1.000
_cell.length_c   1.000
_cell.angle_alpha   90.00
_cell.angle_beta   90.00
_cell.angle_gamma   90.00
#
_symmetry.space_group_name_H-M   'P 1'
#
loop_
_entity.id
_entity.type
_entity.pdbx_description
1 polymer ?
#
loop_
_entity_poly.entity_id
_entity_poly.type
_entity_poly.pdbx_seq_one_letter_code
_entity_poly.pdbx_strand_id
1 'polypeptide(L)'
;MRTGGRPGRVNAVRVIAGLAVVALTATACAGEQVTGELQTVGEVAGLPVTHFESGLKDDAAKPDVRAEGATDAVEDRLALASIADVTDYWDEQMPEHFGEKFEHVDKLMSYDPEGEAQEVCGTSTRDMALNAFYCPPEDLVAWDRGVLLPLLREKFGDMAVAAVLAHEFGHAVQTRLGEKAGIDGGTSTIVKEQQADCFTGSYMRWIAEDKSKYFELSTSDGVNEVLGALFLIRDAPGSHANEQGAHGSGFDRTYAVQLGFEEGAKRCAEIDKTEVDERITEVPFKNATDQAQQGQAPITGGTMVHVQRSLDQAFSATGVDPPQIVEGDGTCQQGRSTPPVSYCEQNNEVHIDLTTLEKIGQPADQVGELTGKNSPDAGLGDFAVFSEVASRYVQGIQKGVGAPTEGGQAGLRTACLVGAWAKFANNPDSGSTLYLSPGDLDEAIAELLQPRSLLAADINGHRVANGFARIEALRNGYLEGSSVCTETYK
;
A
#
# COMPACT_ATOMS: atom_id res chain seq x y z
N MET A 1 32.77 84.61 49.56
CA MET A 1 31.36 85.07 49.38
C MET A 1 30.51 83.88 48.92
N ARG A 2 29.66 83.41 49.78
CA ARG A 2 28.21 83.20 49.64
C ARG A 2 27.85 82.56 48.32
N THR A 3 27.09 81.55 48.20
CA THR A 3 25.96 80.90 48.93
C THR A 3 25.50 79.76 48.10
N GLY A 4 25.19 78.71 48.62
CA GLY A 4 23.86 78.24 48.99
C GLY A 4 23.36 77.32 47.89
N GLY A 5 23.10 76.14 48.12
CA GLY A 5 22.14 75.47 48.86
C GLY A 5 21.26 74.59 47.99
N ARG A 6 21.12 73.44 48.39
CA ARG A 6 19.99 72.54 48.60
C ARG A 6 19.95 71.22 47.73
N PRO A 7 19.41 70.22 48.37
CA PRO A 7 19.74 68.85 48.09
C PRO A 7 18.71 68.22 47.11
N GLY A 8 19.18 67.43 46.18
CA GLY A 8 18.39 66.68 45.23
C GLY A 8 18.39 65.20 45.53
N ARG A 9 17.24 64.70 45.64
CA ARG A 9 16.71 63.36 45.90
C ARG A 9 17.61 62.21 45.44
N VAL A 10 17.84 61.28 46.33
CA VAL A 10 18.38 59.97 46.14
C VAL A 10 17.28 59.11 45.39
N ASN A 11 17.52 58.77 44.15
CA ASN A 11 16.77 57.75 43.49
C ASN A 11 17.53 56.44 43.62
N ALA A 12 16.93 55.51 44.32
CA ALA A 12 17.39 54.12 44.44
C ALA A 12 17.31 53.43 43.07
N VAL A 13 18.46 53.11 42.48
CA VAL A 13 18.56 52.24 41.32
C VAL A 13 18.45 50.81 41.85
N ARG A 14 17.30 50.17 41.50
CA ARG A 14 17.12 48.70 41.64
C ARG A 14 17.99 48.05 40.61
N VAL A 15 19.00 47.32 40.99
CA VAL A 15 19.77 46.38 40.18
C VAL A 15 18.89 45.14 40.01
N ILE A 16 18.32 44.98 38.83
CA ILE A 16 17.70 43.74 38.40
C ILE A 16 18.82 42.86 37.83
N ALA A 17 19.20 41.82 38.55
CA ALA A 17 20.07 40.78 38.06
C ALA A 17 19.31 39.97 36.99
N GLY A 18 19.61 40.22 35.72
CA GLY A 18 19.12 39.43 34.60
C GLY A 18 19.86 38.09 34.54
N LEU A 19 19.20 37.01 34.92
CA LEU A 19 19.61 35.66 34.53
C LEU A 19 19.42 35.50 33.01
N ALA A 20 20.53 35.50 32.27
CA ALA A 20 20.56 35.07 30.89
C ALA A 20 20.40 33.56 30.88
N VAL A 21 19.19 33.08 30.58
CA VAL A 21 18.95 31.71 30.18
C VAL A 21 19.45 31.57 28.74
N VAL A 22 20.60 30.94 28.58
CA VAL A 22 21.08 30.48 27.28
C VAL A 22 20.19 29.31 26.88
N ALA A 23 19.18 29.58 26.06
CA ALA A 23 18.44 28.53 25.37
C ALA A 23 19.37 27.92 24.30
N LEU A 24 19.93 26.74 24.59
CA LEU A 24 20.49 25.88 23.57
C LEU A 24 19.30 25.41 22.69
N THR A 25 19.14 26.03 21.55
CA THR A 25 18.33 25.50 20.48
C THR A 25 19.06 24.28 19.90
N ALA A 26 18.71 23.09 20.39
CA ALA A 26 18.95 21.88 19.65
C ALA A 26 18.09 21.97 18.36
N THR A 27 18.74 22.24 17.26
CA THR A 27 18.15 21.96 15.91
C THR A 27 18.06 20.46 15.82
N ALA A 28 16.96 19.89 16.30
CA ALA A 28 16.48 18.60 15.85
C ALA A 28 16.15 18.78 14.37
N CYS A 29 16.76 17.97 13.52
CA CYS A 29 16.24 17.72 12.18
C CYS A 29 14.83 17.19 12.37
N ALA A 30 13.84 18.04 12.19
CA ALA A 30 12.47 17.64 12.07
C ALA A 30 12.36 16.93 10.71
N GLY A 31 12.44 15.61 10.73
CA GLY A 31 11.76 14.81 9.72
C GLY A 31 10.30 15.26 9.80
N GLU A 32 9.74 15.62 8.67
CA GLU A 32 8.35 15.99 8.51
C GLU A 32 7.52 14.82 9.02
N GLN A 33 6.92 14.96 10.20
CA GLN A 33 5.95 14.00 10.69
C GLN A 33 4.75 14.11 9.75
N VAL A 34 4.54 13.09 8.93
CA VAL A 34 3.24 12.85 8.30
C VAL A 34 2.27 12.61 9.45
N THR A 35 1.57 13.66 9.86
CA THR A 35 0.47 13.56 10.81
C THR A 35 -0.71 12.94 10.06
N GLY A 36 -0.73 11.60 9.94
CA GLY A 36 -1.91 10.89 9.48
C GLY A 36 -3.08 11.24 10.40
N GLU A 37 -4.16 11.77 9.83
CA GLU A 37 -5.41 11.91 10.56
C GLU A 37 -5.80 10.55 11.13
N LEU A 38 -6.25 10.52 12.39
CA LEU A 38 -6.77 9.33 13.07
C LEU A 38 -7.91 8.75 12.24
N GLN A 39 -7.63 7.71 11.46
CA GLN A 39 -8.67 7.01 10.71
C GLN A 39 -9.53 6.20 11.66
N THR A 40 -10.77 6.61 11.81
CA THR A 40 -11.77 5.81 12.52
C THR A 40 -12.13 4.60 11.68
N VAL A 41 -12.54 3.50 12.31
CA VAL A 41 -12.94 2.26 11.61
C VAL A 41 -14.11 2.47 10.65
N GLY A 42 -14.78 3.60 10.74
CA GLY A 42 -15.89 4.00 9.85
C GLY A 42 -15.51 4.97 8.74
N GLU A 43 -14.23 5.33 8.60
CA GLU A 43 -13.75 6.29 7.60
C GLU A 43 -12.49 5.79 6.89
N VAL A 44 -12.30 6.25 5.67
CA VAL A 44 -11.12 6.05 4.81
C VAL A 44 -10.68 7.40 4.31
N ALA A 45 -9.51 7.86 4.71
CA ALA A 45 -9.01 9.18 4.34
C ALA A 45 -10.06 10.30 4.51
N GLY A 46 -10.83 10.27 5.62
CA GLY A 46 -11.88 11.23 5.92
C GLY A 46 -13.19 11.04 5.14
N LEU A 47 -13.32 10.00 4.30
CA LEU A 47 -14.59 9.60 3.69
C LEU A 47 -15.27 8.50 4.52
N PRO A 48 -16.60 8.49 4.64
CA PRO A 48 -17.30 7.40 5.29
C PRO A 48 -17.08 6.07 4.55
N VAL A 49 -16.99 4.97 5.29
CA VAL A 49 -16.97 3.63 4.68
C VAL A 49 -18.33 3.36 4.04
N THR A 50 -18.32 3.02 2.75
CA THR A 50 -19.51 2.70 1.96
C THR A 50 -19.42 1.29 1.40
N HIS A 51 -20.57 0.65 1.21
CA HIS A 51 -20.71 -0.72 0.71
C HIS A 51 -21.75 -0.74 -0.38
N PHE A 52 -21.35 -0.65 -1.62
CA PHE A 52 -22.15 -0.82 -2.80
C PHE A 52 -21.28 -1.40 -3.92
N GLU A 53 -21.87 -1.95 -4.96
CA GLU A 53 -21.16 -2.45 -6.13
C GLU A 53 -20.50 -1.28 -6.86
N SER A 54 -19.18 -1.36 -7.04
CA SER A 54 -18.41 -0.33 -7.72
C SER A 54 -18.30 -0.62 -9.21
N GLY A 55 -18.15 0.41 -10.01
CA GLY A 55 -18.01 0.25 -11.45
C GLY A 55 -18.71 1.32 -12.26
N LEU A 56 -19.06 0.98 -13.49
CA LEU A 56 -19.76 1.89 -14.39
C LEU A 56 -21.19 2.14 -13.90
N LYS A 57 -21.58 3.42 -13.74
CA LYS A 57 -22.95 3.81 -13.36
C LYS A 57 -23.96 3.31 -14.40
N ASP A 58 -25.11 2.84 -13.95
CA ASP A 58 -26.19 2.31 -14.83
C ASP A 58 -26.68 3.35 -15.86
N ASP A 59 -26.66 4.62 -15.50
CA ASP A 59 -27.07 5.76 -16.32
C ASP A 59 -25.89 6.53 -16.94
N ALA A 60 -24.69 5.97 -16.90
CA ALA A 60 -23.51 6.60 -17.48
C ALA A 60 -23.72 6.92 -18.96
N ALA A 61 -23.45 8.17 -19.33
CA ALA A 61 -23.55 8.60 -20.72
C ALA A 61 -22.53 7.87 -21.60
N LYS A 62 -22.86 7.67 -22.88
CA LYS A 62 -21.86 7.15 -23.81
C LYS A 62 -20.73 8.16 -23.96
N PRO A 63 -19.46 7.79 -23.72
CA PRO A 63 -18.33 8.70 -23.86
C PRO A 63 -18.15 9.14 -25.32
N ASP A 64 -17.81 10.42 -25.51
CA ASP A 64 -17.45 10.96 -26.84
C ASP A 64 -15.93 10.84 -27.06
N VAL A 65 -15.42 9.63 -26.88
CA VAL A 65 -14.01 9.27 -27.06
C VAL A 65 -13.94 8.13 -28.05
N ARG A 66 -12.92 8.13 -28.91
CA ARG A 66 -12.70 7.09 -29.92
C ARG A 66 -11.27 6.59 -29.85
N ALA A 67 -11.10 5.27 -29.95
CA ALA A 67 -9.80 4.64 -30.06
C ALA A 67 -9.72 3.82 -31.35
N GLU A 68 -8.54 3.80 -31.95
CA GLU A 68 -8.26 2.90 -33.06
C GLU A 68 -8.41 1.45 -32.60
N GLY A 69 -9.01 0.63 -33.43
CA GLY A 69 -9.24 -0.79 -33.14
C GLY A 69 -10.32 -1.10 -32.10
N ALA A 70 -10.92 -0.10 -31.44
CA ALA A 70 -11.97 -0.33 -30.46
C ALA A 70 -13.22 -0.94 -31.11
N THR A 71 -13.89 -1.79 -30.34
CA THR A 71 -15.11 -2.54 -30.73
C THR A 71 -16.29 -2.13 -29.85
N ASP A 72 -17.46 -2.76 -30.08
CA ASP A 72 -18.62 -2.61 -29.20
C ASP A 72 -18.58 -3.59 -27.98
N ALA A 73 -17.46 -4.31 -27.76
CA ALA A 73 -17.29 -5.18 -26.61
C ALA A 73 -17.35 -4.42 -25.29
N VAL A 74 -17.69 -5.09 -24.20
CA VAL A 74 -17.84 -4.47 -22.90
C VAL A 74 -16.51 -3.87 -22.40
N GLU A 75 -15.41 -4.54 -22.72
CA GLU A 75 -14.04 -4.12 -22.35
C GLU A 75 -13.70 -2.77 -22.99
N ASP A 76 -13.96 -2.59 -24.29
CA ASP A 76 -13.71 -1.31 -24.96
C ASP A 76 -14.67 -0.21 -24.51
N ARG A 77 -15.94 -0.53 -24.24
CA ARG A 77 -16.87 0.45 -23.70
C ARG A 77 -16.42 0.96 -22.32
N LEU A 78 -15.94 0.04 -21.48
CA LEU A 78 -15.42 0.35 -20.16
C LEU A 78 -14.11 1.17 -20.26
N ALA A 79 -13.19 0.76 -21.14
CA ALA A 79 -11.95 1.50 -21.38
C ALA A 79 -12.21 2.93 -21.88
N LEU A 80 -13.11 3.10 -22.84
CA LEU A 80 -13.47 4.44 -23.38
C LEU A 80 -14.12 5.31 -22.31
N ALA A 81 -14.96 4.73 -21.44
CA ALA A 81 -15.53 5.43 -20.30
C ALA A 81 -14.45 5.86 -19.29
N SER A 82 -13.51 4.96 -18.97
CA SER A 82 -12.38 5.25 -18.08
C SER A 82 -11.50 6.39 -18.61
N ILE A 83 -11.22 6.39 -19.92
CA ILE A 83 -10.43 7.43 -20.57
C ILE A 83 -11.16 8.77 -20.58
N ALA A 84 -12.47 8.78 -20.84
CA ALA A 84 -13.27 10.01 -20.78
C ALA A 84 -13.28 10.58 -19.37
N ASP A 85 -13.45 9.74 -18.37
CA ASP A 85 -13.55 10.12 -16.97
C ASP A 85 -12.21 10.63 -16.39
N VAL A 86 -11.10 9.92 -16.66
CA VAL A 86 -9.77 10.38 -16.23
C VAL A 86 -9.33 11.64 -16.95
N THR A 87 -9.81 11.87 -18.18
CA THR A 87 -9.61 13.13 -18.91
C THR A 87 -10.37 14.27 -18.24
N ASP A 88 -11.67 14.08 -17.91
CA ASP A 88 -12.48 15.05 -17.15
C ASP A 88 -11.80 15.39 -15.81
N TYR A 89 -11.29 14.39 -15.10
CA TYR A 89 -10.54 14.56 -13.85
C TYR A 89 -9.31 15.47 -14.06
N TRP A 90 -8.48 15.22 -15.07
CA TRP A 90 -7.28 16.01 -15.32
C TRP A 90 -7.59 17.41 -15.90
N ASP A 91 -8.71 17.58 -16.60
CA ASP A 91 -9.20 18.90 -17.02
C ASP A 91 -9.54 19.79 -15.81
N GLU A 92 -9.91 19.21 -14.66
CA GLU A 92 -10.10 19.91 -13.38
C GLU A 92 -8.78 20.12 -12.63
N GLN A 93 -8.00 19.03 -12.43
CA GLN A 93 -6.84 19.04 -11.53
C GLN A 93 -5.63 19.81 -12.08
N MET A 94 -5.39 19.73 -13.40
CA MET A 94 -4.24 20.36 -14.01
C MET A 94 -4.26 21.89 -13.86
N PRO A 95 -5.36 22.60 -14.17
CA PRO A 95 -5.46 24.04 -13.92
C PRO A 95 -5.43 24.40 -12.44
N GLU A 96 -6.09 23.62 -11.58
CA GLU A 96 -6.22 23.91 -10.16
C GLU A 96 -4.88 23.84 -9.42
N HIS A 97 -4.12 22.78 -9.66
CA HIS A 97 -2.91 22.51 -8.88
C HIS A 97 -1.63 22.94 -9.56
N PHE A 98 -1.59 22.96 -10.91
CA PHE A 98 -0.38 23.23 -11.67
C PHE A 98 -0.45 24.50 -12.53
N GLY A 99 -1.65 25.11 -12.63
CA GLY A 99 -1.85 26.36 -13.36
C GLY A 99 -1.78 26.24 -14.88
N GLU A 100 -1.91 25.03 -15.40
CA GLU A 100 -1.85 24.70 -16.82
C GLU A 100 -3.11 23.98 -17.28
N LYS A 101 -3.43 24.08 -18.55
CA LYS A 101 -4.52 23.29 -19.13
C LYS A 101 -4.00 21.88 -19.40
N PHE A 102 -4.81 20.85 -19.15
CA PHE A 102 -4.46 19.50 -19.55
C PHE A 102 -4.53 19.37 -21.09
N GLU A 103 -3.40 18.98 -21.68
CA GLU A 103 -3.35 18.63 -23.10
C GLU A 103 -3.71 17.15 -23.21
N HIS A 104 -4.85 16.87 -23.87
CA HIS A 104 -5.33 15.49 -24.01
C HIS A 104 -4.34 14.63 -24.79
N VAL A 105 -4.38 13.32 -24.54
CA VAL A 105 -3.59 12.34 -25.27
C VAL A 105 -4.03 12.32 -26.73
N ASP A 106 -3.09 12.40 -27.66
CA ASP A 106 -3.37 12.55 -29.10
C ASP A 106 -3.99 11.29 -29.70
N LYS A 107 -3.52 10.09 -29.27
CA LYS A 107 -3.90 8.82 -29.84
C LYS A 107 -4.33 7.84 -28.77
N LEU A 108 -5.37 7.07 -29.10
CA LEU A 108 -5.89 5.98 -28.26
C LEU A 108 -6.01 4.72 -29.12
N MET A 109 -5.56 3.59 -28.58
CA MET A 109 -5.58 2.32 -29.32
C MET A 109 -6.02 1.15 -28.44
N SER A 110 -7.01 0.43 -28.95
CA SER A 110 -7.43 -0.87 -28.41
C SER A 110 -6.92 -1.97 -29.33
N TYR A 111 -6.17 -2.92 -28.80
CA TYR A 111 -5.65 -4.04 -29.60
C TYR A 111 -6.02 -5.38 -28.98
N ASP A 112 -5.96 -6.40 -29.83
CA ASP A 112 -6.09 -7.80 -29.44
C ASP A 112 -4.80 -8.51 -29.85
N PRO A 113 -4.01 -9.03 -28.90
CA PRO A 113 -2.73 -9.67 -29.21
C PRO A 113 -2.89 -10.96 -30.03
N GLU A 114 -4.08 -11.59 -30.01
CA GLU A 114 -4.40 -12.76 -30.86
C GLU A 114 -4.96 -12.36 -32.23
N GLY A 115 -5.24 -11.06 -32.43
CA GLY A 115 -5.78 -10.51 -33.67
C GLY A 115 -4.75 -10.23 -34.76
N GLU A 116 -5.06 -9.28 -35.64
CA GLU A 116 -4.13 -8.80 -36.65
C GLU A 116 -2.98 -8.02 -35.98
N ALA A 117 -1.74 -8.41 -36.30
CA ALA A 117 -0.56 -7.74 -35.75
C ALA A 117 -0.47 -6.30 -36.26
N GLN A 118 -0.31 -5.37 -35.35
CA GLN A 118 -0.02 -3.96 -35.61
C GLN A 118 1.30 -3.58 -34.96
N GLU A 119 1.96 -2.57 -35.49
CA GLU A 119 3.16 -2.02 -34.87
C GLU A 119 2.78 -0.75 -34.09
N VAL A 120 3.11 -0.73 -32.80
CA VAL A 120 2.79 0.35 -31.87
C VAL A 120 4.03 0.63 -31.02
N CYS A 121 4.46 1.87 -30.95
CA CYS A 121 5.65 2.24 -30.18
C CYS A 121 6.91 1.39 -30.51
N GLY A 122 7.05 0.95 -31.77
CA GLY A 122 8.16 0.10 -32.24
C GLY A 122 8.10 -1.36 -31.81
N THR A 123 6.95 -1.84 -31.30
CA THR A 123 6.74 -3.23 -30.90
C THR A 123 5.45 -3.77 -31.51
N SER A 124 5.42 -5.08 -31.83
CA SER A 124 4.23 -5.74 -32.34
C SER A 124 3.19 -5.97 -31.22
N THR A 125 1.91 -5.69 -31.50
CA THR A 125 0.80 -5.97 -30.56
C THR A 125 0.72 -7.42 -30.13
N ARG A 126 1.24 -8.37 -30.93
CA ARG A 126 1.33 -9.79 -30.56
C ARG A 126 2.30 -10.08 -29.42
N ASP A 127 3.32 -9.22 -29.28
CA ASP A 127 4.34 -9.37 -28.24
C ASP A 127 3.99 -8.56 -26.99
N MET A 128 2.79 -7.93 -26.98
CA MET A 128 2.32 -7.06 -25.90
C MET A 128 1.05 -7.58 -25.24
N ALA A 129 0.88 -8.91 -25.15
CA ALA A 129 -0.22 -9.50 -24.39
C ALA A 129 -0.12 -9.15 -22.89
N LEU A 130 -1.26 -9.00 -22.22
CA LEU A 130 -1.37 -8.61 -20.80
C LEU A 130 -0.78 -7.23 -20.52
N ASN A 131 -0.89 -6.27 -21.44
CA ASN A 131 -0.29 -4.96 -21.29
C ASN A 131 -1.26 -3.81 -21.62
N ALA A 132 -1.10 -2.72 -20.87
CA ALA A 132 -1.53 -1.37 -21.23
C ALA A 132 -0.34 -0.45 -21.04
N PHE A 133 -0.23 0.61 -21.83
CA PHE A 133 0.93 1.49 -21.74
C PHE A 133 0.69 2.87 -22.37
N TYR A 134 1.39 3.87 -21.84
CA TYR A 134 1.55 5.15 -22.47
C TYR A 134 2.88 5.20 -23.27
N CYS A 135 2.80 5.62 -24.52
CA CYS A 135 3.95 5.78 -25.41
C CYS A 135 4.27 7.27 -25.65
N PRO A 136 5.25 7.86 -24.95
CA PRO A 136 5.57 9.28 -25.08
C PRO A 136 5.92 9.75 -26.51
N PRO A 137 6.72 8.99 -27.31
CA PRO A 137 7.08 9.43 -28.66
C PRO A 137 5.89 9.58 -29.62
N GLU A 138 4.79 8.86 -29.38
CA GLU A 138 3.59 8.88 -30.21
C GLU A 138 2.42 9.61 -29.54
N ASP A 139 2.59 10.03 -28.29
CA ASP A 139 1.54 10.53 -27.41
C ASP A 139 0.29 9.65 -27.45
N LEU A 140 0.50 8.36 -27.16
CA LEU A 140 -0.47 7.29 -27.35
C LEU A 140 -0.69 6.52 -26.04
N VAL A 141 -1.95 6.28 -25.67
CA VAL A 141 -2.32 5.24 -24.70
C VAL A 141 -2.91 4.06 -25.45
N ALA A 142 -2.36 2.86 -25.19
CA ALA A 142 -2.82 1.61 -25.78
C ALA A 142 -3.15 0.57 -24.70
N TRP A 143 -4.11 -0.32 -25.01
CA TRP A 143 -4.52 -1.38 -24.09
C TRP A 143 -4.92 -2.68 -24.81
N ASP A 144 -4.60 -3.79 -24.16
CA ASP A 144 -5.01 -5.14 -24.58
C ASP A 144 -6.43 -5.43 -24.12
N ARG A 145 -7.38 -5.36 -25.06
CA ARG A 145 -8.79 -5.72 -24.84
C ARG A 145 -9.04 -7.23 -24.88
N GLY A 146 -8.12 -8.00 -25.47
CA GLY A 146 -8.32 -9.44 -25.72
C GLY A 146 -8.01 -10.30 -24.51
N VAL A 147 -7.04 -9.91 -23.69
CA VAL A 147 -6.55 -10.70 -22.57
C VAL A 147 -6.52 -9.90 -21.26
N LEU A 148 -5.88 -8.72 -21.24
CA LEU A 148 -5.71 -7.95 -20.00
C LEU A 148 -7.04 -7.46 -19.44
N LEU A 149 -7.82 -6.72 -20.22
CA LEU A 149 -9.04 -6.11 -19.69
C LEU A 149 -10.08 -7.14 -19.24
N PRO A 150 -10.33 -8.27 -19.98
CA PRO A 150 -11.18 -9.35 -19.49
C PRO A 150 -10.70 -9.92 -18.14
N LEU A 151 -9.39 -10.16 -18.00
CA LEU A 151 -8.80 -10.69 -16.78
C LEU A 151 -9.00 -9.76 -15.57
N LEU A 152 -8.70 -8.47 -15.73
CA LEU A 152 -8.88 -7.47 -14.69
C LEU A 152 -10.34 -7.38 -14.25
N ARG A 153 -11.24 -7.31 -15.21
CA ARG A 153 -12.67 -7.21 -14.96
C ARG A 153 -13.24 -8.47 -14.27
N GLU A 154 -12.82 -9.66 -14.70
CA GLU A 154 -13.27 -10.92 -14.09
C GLU A 154 -12.80 -11.07 -12.64
N LYS A 155 -11.55 -10.67 -12.36
CA LYS A 155 -10.95 -10.86 -11.02
C LYS A 155 -11.26 -9.75 -10.03
N PHE A 156 -11.33 -8.51 -10.49
CA PHE A 156 -11.35 -7.31 -9.64
C PHE A 156 -12.45 -6.31 -10.00
N GLY A 157 -13.35 -6.66 -10.95
CA GLY A 157 -14.43 -5.75 -11.33
C GLY A 157 -14.03 -4.62 -12.27
N ASP A 158 -14.99 -3.76 -12.57
CA ASP A 158 -14.84 -2.70 -13.57
C ASP A 158 -13.81 -1.63 -13.15
N MET A 159 -13.69 -1.36 -11.86
CA MET A 159 -12.76 -0.36 -11.34
C MET A 159 -11.29 -0.72 -11.54
N ALA A 160 -10.96 -2.00 -11.68
CA ALA A 160 -9.62 -2.45 -12.03
C ALA A 160 -9.16 -1.95 -13.41
N VAL A 161 -10.07 -1.94 -14.39
CA VAL A 161 -9.79 -1.39 -15.72
C VAL A 161 -9.57 0.12 -15.64
N ALA A 162 -10.43 0.82 -14.90
CA ALA A 162 -10.28 2.26 -14.69
C ALA A 162 -8.95 2.60 -14.01
N ALA A 163 -8.52 1.81 -13.02
CA ALA A 163 -7.26 2.01 -12.30
C ALA A 163 -6.04 1.85 -13.21
N VAL A 164 -5.98 0.76 -14.00
CA VAL A 164 -4.85 0.52 -14.91
C VAL A 164 -4.74 1.62 -15.97
N LEU A 165 -5.86 2.02 -16.58
CA LEU A 165 -5.84 3.09 -17.57
C LEU A 165 -5.50 4.46 -16.94
N ALA A 166 -5.94 4.73 -15.70
CA ALA A 166 -5.56 5.94 -14.98
C ALA A 166 -4.05 5.98 -14.67
N HIS A 167 -3.43 4.83 -14.39
CA HIS A 167 -1.98 4.72 -14.22
C HIS A 167 -1.24 5.14 -15.50
N GLU A 168 -1.68 4.65 -16.67
CA GLU A 168 -1.08 5.03 -17.95
C GLU A 168 -1.28 6.52 -18.26
N PHE A 169 -2.43 7.07 -17.89
CA PHE A 169 -2.66 8.52 -17.94
C PHE A 169 -1.74 9.29 -16.97
N GLY A 170 -1.38 8.70 -15.83
CA GLY A 170 -0.36 9.24 -14.93
C GLY A 170 0.96 9.51 -15.65
N HIS A 171 1.42 8.60 -16.50
CA HIS A 171 2.61 8.80 -17.34
C HIS A 171 2.42 9.91 -18.39
N ALA A 172 1.23 10.01 -18.97
CA ALA A 172 0.90 11.12 -19.87
C ALA A 172 0.95 12.47 -19.13
N VAL A 173 0.43 12.53 -17.91
CA VAL A 173 0.49 13.72 -17.04
C VAL A 173 1.92 14.09 -16.68
N GLN A 174 2.77 13.13 -16.34
CA GLN A 174 4.20 13.35 -16.10
C GLN A 174 4.88 14.02 -17.30
N THR A 175 4.55 13.56 -18.51
CA THR A 175 5.08 14.15 -19.74
C THR A 175 4.66 15.62 -19.91
N ARG A 176 3.42 15.96 -19.50
CA ARG A 176 2.90 17.35 -19.55
C ARG A 176 3.50 18.22 -18.45
N LEU A 177 3.65 17.70 -17.26
CA LEU A 177 4.21 18.45 -16.14
C LEU A 177 5.73 18.64 -16.22
N GLY A 178 6.46 17.63 -16.73
CA GLY A 178 7.92 17.70 -16.87
C GLY A 178 8.61 18.12 -15.56
N GLU A 179 9.38 19.19 -15.61
CA GLU A 179 10.11 19.72 -14.45
C GLU A 179 9.22 20.09 -13.26
N LYS A 180 7.92 20.39 -13.45
CA LYS A 180 6.98 20.67 -12.35
C LYS A 180 6.69 19.44 -11.49
N ALA A 181 6.81 18.25 -12.06
CA ALA A 181 6.74 16.98 -11.35
C ALA A 181 8.13 16.39 -11.08
N GLY A 182 9.21 17.15 -11.27
CA GLY A 182 10.57 16.65 -11.13
C GLY A 182 10.95 15.58 -12.16
N ILE A 183 10.21 15.47 -13.27
CA ILE A 183 10.43 14.47 -14.32
C ILE A 183 11.31 15.03 -15.42
N ASP A 184 12.44 14.36 -15.65
CA ASP A 184 13.36 14.62 -16.73
C ASP A 184 13.90 13.31 -17.35
N GLY A 185 14.83 13.42 -18.30
CA GLY A 185 15.43 12.25 -18.96
C GLY A 185 16.30 11.37 -18.05
N GLY A 186 16.66 11.84 -16.85
CA GLY A 186 17.44 11.12 -15.85
C GLY A 186 16.61 10.56 -14.69
N THR A 187 15.31 10.87 -14.64
CA THR A 187 14.42 10.38 -13.58
C THR A 187 14.28 8.86 -13.67
N SER A 188 14.53 8.16 -12.55
CA SER A 188 14.45 6.70 -12.49
C SER A 188 13.04 6.20 -12.74
N THR A 189 12.92 4.98 -13.29
CA THR A 189 11.63 4.34 -13.60
C THR A 189 10.76 4.29 -12.36
N ILE A 190 11.28 3.82 -11.23
CA ILE A 190 10.49 3.67 -10.01
C ILE A 190 9.86 4.97 -9.49
N VAL A 191 10.52 6.12 -9.66
CA VAL A 191 9.92 7.42 -9.29
C VAL A 191 8.72 7.72 -10.18
N LYS A 192 8.83 7.44 -11.48
CA LYS A 192 7.73 7.63 -12.44
C LYS A 192 6.55 6.72 -12.11
N GLU A 193 6.82 5.45 -11.83
CA GLU A 193 5.79 4.48 -11.46
C GLU A 193 5.06 4.88 -10.17
N GLN A 194 5.81 5.27 -9.14
CA GLN A 194 5.25 5.72 -7.88
C GLN A 194 4.39 6.99 -8.02
N GLN A 195 4.79 7.91 -8.89
CA GLN A 195 3.94 9.08 -9.21
C GLN A 195 2.69 8.67 -9.98
N ALA A 196 2.78 7.76 -10.96
CA ALA A 196 1.64 7.29 -11.74
C ALA A 196 0.62 6.54 -10.87
N ASP A 197 1.09 5.66 -9.98
CA ASP A 197 0.24 5.01 -8.97
C ASP A 197 -0.42 6.02 -8.02
N CYS A 198 0.32 7.04 -7.58
CA CYS A 198 -0.20 8.10 -6.75
C CYS A 198 -1.29 8.92 -7.48
N PHE A 199 -1.07 9.30 -8.73
CA PHE A 199 -2.08 9.96 -9.55
C PHE A 199 -3.33 9.10 -9.73
N THR A 200 -3.17 7.79 -9.87
CA THR A 200 -4.28 6.84 -9.88
C THR A 200 -5.08 6.90 -8.57
N GLY A 201 -4.40 6.90 -7.43
CA GLY A 201 -5.05 7.05 -6.12
C GLY A 201 -5.85 8.34 -5.99
N SER A 202 -5.28 9.45 -6.45
CA SER A 202 -5.96 10.75 -6.45
C SER A 202 -7.22 10.76 -7.33
N TYR A 203 -7.18 10.13 -8.51
CA TYR A 203 -8.36 9.94 -9.35
C TYR A 203 -9.41 9.04 -8.68
N MET A 204 -9.02 7.94 -8.04
CA MET A 204 -9.95 7.07 -7.31
C MET A 204 -10.63 7.81 -6.16
N ARG A 205 -9.92 8.72 -5.47
CA ARG A 205 -10.52 9.60 -4.47
C ARG A 205 -11.61 10.49 -5.06
N TRP A 206 -11.35 11.08 -6.22
CA TRP A 206 -12.31 11.95 -6.92
C TRP A 206 -13.59 11.18 -7.31
N ILE A 207 -13.46 9.90 -7.73
CA ILE A 207 -14.62 9.02 -7.97
C ILE A 207 -15.37 8.73 -6.66
N ALA A 208 -14.65 8.38 -5.59
CA ALA A 208 -15.23 8.05 -4.29
C ALA A 208 -15.98 9.24 -3.66
N GLU A 209 -15.66 10.47 -4.06
CA GLU A 209 -16.36 11.72 -3.72
C GLU A 209 -17.59 11.98 -4.61
N ASP A 210 -18.02 11.02 -5.44
CA ASP A 210 -19.15 11.11 -6.38
C ASP A 210 -19.02 12.25 -7.40
N LYS A 211 -17.78 12.59 -7.81
CA LYS A 211 -17.52 13.62 -8.83
C LYS A 211 -17.52 13.06 -10.25
N SER A 212 -17.26 11.76 -10.41
CA SER A 212 -17.28 11.10 -11.70
C SER A 212 -18.68 11.04 -12.31
N LYS A 213 -18.76 11.26 -13.61
CA LYS A 213 -20.00 11.11 -14.40
C LYS A 213 -20.23 9.67 -14.85
N TYR A 214 -19.19 8.86 -14.82
CA TYR A 214 -19.20 7.52 -15.38
C TYR A 214 -19.15 6.42 -14.32
N PHE A 215 -18.40 6.65 -13.24
CA PHE A 215 -18.11 5.62 -12.25
C PHE A 215 -18.61 5.96 -10.85
N GLU A 216 -18.86 4.91 -10.10
CA GLU A 216 -19.04 4.98 -8.64
C GLU A 216 -18.06 4.02 -7.96
N LEU A 217 -17.51 4.41 -6.84
CA LEU A 217 -16.50 3.67 -6.10
C LEU A 217 -16.86 3.61 -4.61
N SER A 218 -17.13 2.41 -4.10
CA SER A 218 -17.26 2.20 -2.66
C SER A 218 -15.91 2.26 -1.98
N THR A 219 -15.86 2.90 -0.82
CA THR A 219 -14.63 3.06 -0.04
C THR A 219 -14.22 1.78 0.72
N SER A 220 -15.00 0.70 0.63
CA SER A 220 -14.67 -0.63 1.15
C SER A 220 -14.24 -1.59 0.04
N ASP A 221 -15.18 -2.25 -0.61
CA ASP A 221 -14.90 -3.33 -1.57
C ASP A 221 -14.31 -2.79 -2.87
N GLY A 222 -14.82 -1.65 -3.37
CA GLY A 222 -14.30 -1.05 -4.60
C GLY A 222 -12.84 -0.59 -4.50
N VAL A 223 -12.45 0.01 -3.37
CA VAL A 223 -11.05 0.35 -3.14
C VAL A 223 -10.19 -0.90 -2.99
N ASN A 224 -10.71 -1.99 -2.40
CA ASN A 224 -10.00 -3.27 -2.33
C ASN A 224 -9.77 -3.88 -3.72
N GLU A 225 -10.74 -3.74 -4.64
CA GLU A 225 -10.62 -4.18 -6.05
C GLU A 225 -9.48 -3.43 -6.76
N VAL A 226 -9.42 -2.11 -6.60
CA VAL A 226 -8.34 -1.28 -7.16
C VAL A 226 -6.98 -1.71 -6.61
N LEU A 227 -6.85 -1.87 -5.29
CA LEU A 227 -5.61 -2.32 -4.67
C LEU A 227 -5.20 -3.72 -5.15
N GLY A 228 -6.17 -4.65 -5.27
CA GLY A 228 -5.94 -6.00 -5.78
C GLY A 228 -5.44 -6.01 -7.22
N ALA A 229 -5.98 -5.15 -8.09
CA ALA A 229 -5.56 -5.04 -9.48
C ALA A 229 -4.12 -4.53 -9.60
N LEU A 230 -3.77 -3.46 -8.87
CA LEU A 230 -2.41 -2.91 -8.88
C LEU A 230 -1.41 -3.85 -8.23
N PHE A 231 -1.83 -4.58 -7.19
CA PHE A 231 -1.02 -5.62 -6.58
C PHE A 231 -0.74 -6.79 -7.56
N LEU A 232 -1.69 -7.16 -8.41
CA LEU A 232 -1.51 -8.24 -9.39
C LEU A 232 -0.41 -7.91 -10.40
N ILE A 233 -0.29 -6.64 -10.81
CA ILE A 233 0.69 -6.19 -11.81
C ILE A 233 2.01 -5.69 -11.19
N ARG A 234 2.32 -6.07 -9.94
CA ARG A 234 3.58 -5.80 -9.27
C ARG A 234 4.74 -6.54 -9.92
N ASP A 235 5.95 -6.09 -9.65
CA ASP A 235 7.15 -6.81 -10.05
C ASP A 235 7.32 -8.13 -9.27
N ALA A 236 8.03 -9.07 -9.87
CA ALA A 236 8.34 -10.33 -9.22
C ALA A 236 9.32 -10.11 -8.05
N PRO A 237 9.25 -10.92 -6.98
CA PRO A 237 10.22 -10.85 -5.88
C PRO A 237 11.66 -10.89 -6.38
N GLY A 238 12.51 -10.03 -5.82
CA GLY A 238 13.92 -9.96 -6.17
C GLY A 238 14.24 -9.15 -7.44
N SER A 239 13.27 -8.51 -8.05
CA SER A 239 13.46 -7.52 -9.11
C SER A 239 14.23 -6.29 -8.60
N HIS A 240 14.75 -5.50 -9.52
CA HIS A 240 15.41 -4.25 -9.19
C HIS A 240 14.52 -3.05 -9.57
N ALA A 241 14.19 -2.24 -8.60
CA ALA A 241 13.38 -1.03 -8.76
C ALA A 241 13.87 -0.03 -9.84
N ASN A 242 15.14 -0.10 -10.20
CA ASN A 242 15.75 0.76 -11.20
C ASN A 242 15.93 0.09 -12.57
N GLU A 243 15.41 -1.13 -12.77
CA GLU A 243 15.40 -1.76 -14.08
C GLU A 243 14.41 -1.07 -15.02
N GLN A 244 14.71 -1.11 -16.29
CA GLN A 244 13.79 -0.57 -17.30
C GLN A 244 12.52 -1.44 -17.34
N GLY A 245 11.36 -0.81 -17.16
CA GLY A 245 10.06 -1.51 -17.10
C GLY A 245 9.72 -2.06 -15.72
N ALA A 246 10.49 -1.73 -14.66
CA ALA A 246 10.12 -2.04 -13.29
C ALA A 246 8.93 -1.18 -12.85
N HIS A 247 7.91 -1.78 -12.22
CA HIS A 247 6.72 -1.10 -11.69
C HIS A 247 6.78 -0.91 -10.16
N GLY A 248 7.58 -1.71 -9.49
CA GLY A 248 7.71 -1.72 -8.03
C GLY A 248 7.01 -2.91 -7.36
N SER A 249 7.38 -3.14 -6.10
CA SER A 249 6.74 -4.15 -5.25
C SER A 249 5.27 -3.81 -4.98
N GLY A 250 4.48 -4.80 -4.63
CA GLY A 250 3.08 -4.58 -4.25
C GLY A 250 2.92 -3.67 -3.04
N PHE A 251 3.86 -3.75 -2.08
CA PHE A 251 3.91 -2.88 -0.91
C PHE A 251 4.15 -1.41 -1.32
N ASP A 252 5.11 -1.15 -2.19
CA ASP A 252 5.46 0.20 -2.63
C ASP A 252 4.36 0.82 -3.50
N ARG A 253 3.74 0.04 -4.40
CA ARG A 253 2.63 0.46 -5.25
C ARG A 253 1.39 0.83 -4.44
N THR A 254 0.97 -0.05 -3.52
CA THR A 254 -0.18 0.24 -2.64
C THR A 254 0.05 1.47 -1.77
N TYR A 255 1.30 1.73 -1.35
CA TYR A 255 1.66 2.97 -0.67
C TYR A 255 1.37 4.19 -1.53
N ALA A 256 1.87 4.21 -2.76
CA ALA A 256 1.73 5.36 -3.66
C ALA A 256 0.25 5.66 -3.96
N VAL A 257 -0.56 4.62 -4.22
CA VAL A 257 -2.01 4.78 -4.41
C VAL A 257 -2.69 5.38 -3.18
N GLN A 258 -2.33 4.89 -1.98
CA GLN A 258 -2.88 5.44 -0.75
C GLN A 258 -2.52 6.91 -0.57
N LEU A 259 -1.26 7.26 -0.81
CA LEU A 259 -0.80 8.65 -0.73
C LEU A 259 -1.60 9.57 -1.66
N GLY A 260 -1.85 9.14 -2.89
CA GLY A 260 -2.66 9.89 -3.85
C GLY A 260 -4.11 10.02 -3.43
N PHE A 261 -4.69 8.95 -2.89
CA PHE A 261 -6.05 8.96 -2.39
C PHE A 261 -6.24 9.90 -1.18
N GLU A 262 -5.23 10.02 -0.33
CA GLU A 262 -5.25 10.84 0.87
C GLU A 262 -4.93 12.31 0.59
N GLU A 263 -3.88 12.58 -0.19
CA GLU A 263 -3.27 13.90 -0.31
C GLU A 263 -3.43 14.55 -1.70
N GLY A 264 -3.89 13.80 -2.70
CA GLY A 264 -4.26 14.32 -4.01
C GLY A 264 -3.10 14.54 -4.99
N ALA A 265 -3.46 15.02 -6.21
CA ALA A 265 -2.57 15.09 -7.35
C ALA A 265 -1.32 15.97 -7.15
N LYS A 266 -1.45 17.05 -6.38
CA LYS A 266 -0.32 17.95 -6.11
C LYS A 266 0.79 17.22 -5.35
N ARG A 267 0.44 16.48 -4.30
CA ARG A 267 1.39 15.68 -3.52
C ARG A 267 2.07 14.62 -4.38
N CYS A 268 1.34 14.00 -5.30
CA CYS A 268 1.89 13.00 -6.20
C CYS A 268 3.04 13.54 -7.07
N ALA A 269 2.92 14.77 -7.56
CA ALA A 269 3.97 15.42 -8.35
C ALA A 269 5.22 15.79 -7.52
N GLU A 270 5.15 15.76 -6.20
CA GLU A 270 6.24 16.06 -5.29
C GLU A 270 7.07 14.82 -4.92
N ILE A 271 6.61 13.61 -5.28
CA ILE A 271 7.37 12.36 -5.05
C ILE A 271 8.67 12.41 -5.86
N ASP A 272 9.80 12.38 -5.15
CA ASP A 272 11.13 12.43 -5.74
C ASP A 272 11.96 11.19 -5.41
N LYS A 273 13.18 11.15 -5.98
CA LYS A 273 14.09 10.04 -5.73
C LYS A 273 14.48 9.89 -4.26
N THR A 274 14.61 10.99 -3.52
CA THR A 274 15.02 10.93 -2.10
C THR A 274 13.94 10.24 -1.28
N GLU A 275 12.69 10.65 -1.45
CA GLU A 275 11.55 10.02 -0.79
C GLU A 275 11.43 8.53 -1.15
N VAL A 276 11.56 8.20 -2.43
CA VAL A 276 11.45 6.80 -2.87
C VAL A 276 12.58 5.95 -2.30
N ASP A 277 13.83 6.41 -2.36
CA ASP A 277 15.00 5.69 -1.83
C ASP A 277 14.89 5.40 -0.31
N GLU A 278 14.21 6.28 0.44
CA GLU A 278 14.05 6.13 1.90
C GLU A 278 13.02 5.05 2.29
N ARG A 279 12.06 4.76 1.41
CA ARG A 279 10.93 3.89 1.74
C ARG A 279 10.76 2.66 0.88
N ILE A 280 11.52 2.53 -0.22
CA ILE A 280 11.37 1.43 -1.16
C ILE A 280 11.72 0.08 -0.52
N THR A 281 10.88 -0.90 -0.76
CA THR A 281 11.04 -2.25 -0.21
C THR A 281 11.50 -3.28 -1.25
N GLU A 282 11.45 -2.91 -2.52
CA GLU A 282 11.89 -3.76 -3.61
C GLU A 282 13.42 -3.85 -3.64
N VAL A 283 13.92 -5.03 -3.32
CA VAL A 283 15.36 -5.33 -3.25
C VAL A 283 15.67 -6.65 -3.93
N PRO A 284 16.87 -6.80 -4.55
CA PRO A 284 17.26 -8.05 -5.17
C PRO A 284 17.56 -9.14 -4.13
N PHE A 285 17.48 -10.42 -4.55
CA PHE A 285 17.94 -11.53 -3.73
C PHE A 285 19.41 -11.39 -3.37
N LYS A 286 19.76 -11.72 -2.13
CA LYS A 286 21.11 -11.55 -1.59
C LYS A 286 22.10 -12.54 -2.21
N ASN A 287 21.64 -13.71 -2.65
CA ASN A 287 22.49 -14.78 -3.20
C ASN A 287 21.67 -15.77 -4.06
N ALA A 288 22.36 -16.64 -4.78
CA ALA A 288 21.74 -17.63 -5.67
C ALA A 288 20.87 -18.69 -4.95
N THR A 289 21.12 -18.98 -3.68
CA THR A 289 20.31 -19.91 -2.90
C THR A 289 18.97 -19.28 -2.54
N ASP A 290 18.99 -18.03 -2.10
CA ASP A 290 17.82 -17.21 -1.83
C ASP A 290 16.93 -17.10 -3.09
N GLN A 291 17.56 -16.79 -4.22
CA GLN A 291 16.88 -16.73 -5.51
C GLN A 291 16.28 -18.10 -5.92
N ALA A 292 17.01 -19.20 -5.73
CA ALA A 292 16.53 -20.54 -6.09
C ALA A 292 15.34 -20.98 -5.22
N GLN A 293 15.25 -20.47 -4.01
CA GLN A 293 14.15 -20.70 -3.07
C GLN A 293 13.05 -19.62 -3.18
N GLN A 294 13.23 -18.65 -4.05
CA GLN A 294 12.31 -17.49 -4.18
C GLN A 294 12.11 -16.75 -2.85
N GLY A 295 13.11 -16.75 -1.96
CA GLY A 295 12.99 -16.18 -0.63
C GLY A 295 12.26 -17.06 0.40
N GLN A 296 11.66 -18.14 -0.01
CA GLN A 296 10.73 -18.93 0.82
C GLN A 296 11.43 -19.80 1.88
N ALA A 297 10.94 -19.72 3.09
CA ALA A 297 11.28 -20.62 4.17
C ALA A 297 10.21 -21.73 4.33
N PRO A 298 10.57 -22.97 4.62
CA PRO A 298 9.59 -24.04 4.78
C PRO A 298 8.73 -23.82 6.03
N ILE A 299 7.44 -24.04 5.92
CA ILE A 299 6.49 -23.98 7.05
C ILE A 299 6.61 -25.26 7.86
N THR A 300 7.37 -25.23 8.95
CA THR A 300 7.64 -26.37 9.82
C THR A 300 7.65 -25.95 11.30
N GLY A 301 7.51 -26.89 12.22
CA GLY A 301 7.69 -26.62 13.65
C GLY A 301 9.06 -26.00 13.97
N GLY A 302 10.11 -26.39 13.24
CA GLY A 302 11.44 -25.77 13.37
C GLY A 302 11.44 -24.28 13.00
N THR A 303 10.78 -23.91 11.92
CA THR A 303 10.65 -22.51 11.49
C THR A 303 9.78 -21.71 12.49
N MET A 304 8.72 -22.32 13.02
CA MET A 304 7.88 -21.67 14.04
C MET A 304 8.65 -21.36 15.33
N VAL A 305 9.68 -22.14 15.68
CA VAL A 305 10.59 -21.81 16.80
C VAL A 305 11.37 -20.52 16.51
N HIS A 306 11.78 -20.28 15.28
CA HIS A 306 12.45 -19.03 14.89
C HIS A 306 11.47 -17.84 14.89
N VAL A 307 10.25 -18.04 14.40
CA VAL A 307 9.17 -17.04 14.46
C VAL A 307 8.89 -16.67 15.93
N GLN A 308 8.64 -17.65 16.80
CA GLN A 308 8.45 -17.46 18.24
C GLN A 308 9.56 -16.58 18.84
N ARG A 309 10.80 -16.98 18.63
CA ARG A 309 11.95 -16.26 19.21
C ARG A 309 12.09 -14.83 18.69
N SER A 310 11.83 -14.61 17.39
CA SER A 310 11.84 -13.28 16.79
C SER A 310 10.75 -12.37 17.40
N LEU A 311 9.54 -12.91 17.59
CA LEU A 311 8.43 -12.21 18.24
C LEU A 311 8.73 -11.91 19.72
N ASP A 312 9.26 -12.87 20.47
CA ASP A 312 9.69 -12.70 21.86
C ASP A 312 10.71 -11.55 22.00
N GLN A 313 11.67 -11.49 21.08
CA GLN A 313 12.68 -10.41 21.06
C GLN A 313 12.07 -9.08 20.73
N ALA A 314 11.23 -9.00 19.70
CA ALA A 314 10.60 -7.75 19.24
C ALA A 314 9.74 -7.09 20.31
N PHE A 315 9.03 -7.90 21.12
CA PHE A 315 8.10 -7.40 22.13
C PHE A 315 8.62 -7.51 23.57
N SER A 316 9.89 -7.89 23.77
CA SER A 316 10.50 -8.06 25.09
C SER A 316 10.41 -6.81 25.99
N ALA A 317 10.48 -5.62 25.40
CA ALA A 317 10.42 -4.36 26.14
C ALA A 317 9.04 -4.09 26.78
N THR A 318 7.99 -4.81 26.38
CA THR A 318 6.65 -4.68 26.99
C THR A 318 6.58 -5.23 28.40
N GLY A 319 7.48 -6.14 28.76
CA GLY A 319 7.47 -6.87 30.04
C GLY A 319 6.30 -7.83 30.20
N VAL A 320 5.56 -8.09 29.11
CA VAL A 320 4.46 -9.07 29.07
C VAL A 320 5.04 -10.48 28.97
N ASP A 321 4.38 -11.44 29.63
CA ASP A 321 4.68 -12.86 29.47
C ASP A 321 4.32 -13.30 28.04
N PRO A 322 5.29 -13.76 27.21
CA PRO A 322 5.06 -13.97 25.78
C PRO A 322 4.11 -15.14 25.53
N PRO A 323 3.14 -15.03 24.61
CA PRO A 323 2.36 -16.18 24.18
C PRO A 323 3.23 -17.28 23.60
N GLN A 324 2.88 -18.55 23.85
CA GLN A 324 3.62 -19.70 23.31
C GLN A 324 2.94 -20.23 22.05
N ILE A 325 3.70 -20.44 20.96
CA ILE A 325 3.18 -21.07 19.74
C ILE A 325 3.14 -22.58 19.96
N VAL A 326 1.95 -23.19 19.79
CA VAL A 326 1.68 -24.60 20.04
C VAL A 326 1.07 -25.24 18.79
N GLU A 327 1.69 -26.33 18.34
CA GLU A 327 1.16 -27.12 17.23
C GLU A 327 -0.09 -27.91 17.63
N GLY A 328 -1.09 -27.93 16.77
CA GLY A 328 -2.35 -28.65 16.99
C GLY A 328 -3.27 -28.57 15.76
N ASP A 329 -4.55 -28.38 15.99
CA ASP A 329 -5.57 -28.19 14.96
C ASP A 329 -5.96 -26.71 14.75
N GLY A 330 -5.15 -25.81 15.30
CA GLY A 330 -5.41 -24.37 15.21
C GLY A 330 -6.57 -23.86 16.05
N THR A 331 -7.13 -24.69 16.96
CA THR A 331 -8.28 -24.32 17.80
C THR A 331 -7.94 -24.27 19.28
N CYS A 332 -8.73 -23.51 20.04
CA CYS A 332 -8.64 -23.45 21.48
C CYS A 332 -9.57 -24.49 22.13
N GLN A 333 -9.11 -25.15 23.20
CA GLN A 333 -9.96 -26.08 23.94
C GLN A 333 -11.18 -25.41 24.59
N GLN A 334 -11.03 -24.15 24.95
CA GLN A 334 -12.10 -23.32 25.51
C GLN A 334 -11.95 -21.90 24.97
N GLY A 335 -13.08 -21.22 24.78
CA GLY A 335 -13.09 -19.87 24.24
C GLY A 335 -13.28 -19.83 22.74
N ARG A 336 -12.83 -18.76 22.13
CA ARG A 336 -12.96 -18.51 20.69
C ARG A 336 -11.80 -19.09 19.92
N SER A 337 -12.08 -19.55 18.73
CA SER A 337 -11.07 -20.07 17.80
C SER A 337 -11.21 -19.41 16.44
N THR A 338 -10.07 -19.12 15.81
CA THR A 338 -9.95 -18.54 14.48
C THR A 338 -8.99 -19.40 13.63
N PRO A 339 -9.31 -20.71 13.39
CA PRO A 339 -8.40 -21.58 12.67
C PRO A 339 -8.07 -21.03 11.26
N PRO A 340 -6.87 -21.25 10.73
CA PRO A 340 -5.83 -22.20 11.20
C PRO A 340 -4.95 -21.68 12.34
N VAL A 341 -5.12 -20.44 12.81
CA VAL A 341 -4.35 -19.86 13.92
C VAL A 341 -5.29 -19.21 14.94
N SER A 342 -5.16 -19.58 16.19
CA SER A 342 -5.99 -19.03 17.30
C SER A 342 -5.15 -18.61 18.48
N TYR A 343 -5.41 -17.44 19.03
CA TYR A 343 -4.89 -17.05 20.33
C TYR A 343 -5.82 -17.55 21.45
N CYS A 344 -5.32 -18.43 22.28
CA CYS A 344 -6.06 -19.07 23.38
C CYS A 344 -5.78 -18.34 24.70
N GLU A 345 -6.68 -17.43 25.07
CA GLU A 345 -6.50 -16.50 26.19
C GLU A 345 -6.26 -17.16 27.55
N GLN A 346 -6.77 -18.36 27.77
CA GLN A 346 -6.71 -19.03 29.07
C GLN A 346 -5.33 -19.55 29.38
N ASN A 347 -4.60 -20.00 28.34
CA ASN A 347 -3.29 -20.60 28.48
C ASN A 347 -2.17 -19.64 28.05
N ASN A 348 -2.53 -18.48 27.47
CA ASN A 348 -1.61 -17.58 26.80
C ASN A 348 -0.83 -18.28 25.67
N GLU A 349 -1.54 -19.01 24.80
CA GLU A 349 -0.98 -19.83 23.73
C GLU A 349 -1.53 -19.42 22.37
N VAL A 350 -0.71 -19.53 21.32
CA VAL A 350 -1.12 -19.43 19.92
C VAL A 350 -1.14 -20.83 19.32
N HIS A 351 -2.33 -21.37 19.12
CA HIS A 351 -2.51 -22.70 18.54
C HIS A 351 -2.50 -22.61 17.02
N ILE A 352 -1.73 -23.46 16.35
CA ILE A 352 -1.54 -23.45 14.90
C ILE A 352 -1.79 -24.83 14.27
N ASP A 353 -2.46 -24.85 13.10
CA ASP A 353 -2.58 -26.03 12.22
C ASP A 353 -1.50 -25.96 11.14
N LEU A 354 -0.35 -26.59 11.40
CA LEU A 354 0.78 -26.60 10.44
C LEU A 354 0.39 -27.18 9.08
N THR A 355 -0.51 -28.16 9.01
CA THR A 355 -0.91 -28.80 7.75
C THR A 355 -1.65 -27.82 6.84
N THR A 356 -2.51 -26.97 7.42
CA THR A 356 -3.21 -25.92 6.68
C THR A 356 -2.27 -24.77 6.35
N LEU A 357 -1.41 -24.36 7.29
CA LEU A 357 -0.44 -23.30 7.10
C LEU A 357 0.61 -23.62 6.04
N GLU A 358 1.07 -24.89 5.94
CA GLU A 358 1.98 -25.34 4.89
C GLU A 358 1.41 -25.13 3.48
N LYS A 359 0.12 -25.27 3.30
CA LYS A 359 -0.56 -25.00 2.02
C LYS A 359 -0.64 -23.50 1.73
N ILE A 360 -0.97 -22.69 2.73
CA ILE A 360 -1.02 -21.23 2.60
C ILE A 360 0.38 -20.69 2.29
N GLY A 361 1.41 -21.23 2.93
CA GLY A 361 2.80 -20.82 2.79
C GLY A 361 3.52 -21.36 1.54
N GLN A 362 2.81 -22.01 0.59
CA GLN A 362 3.39 -22.27 -0.71
C GLN A 362 3.63 -20.98 -1.47
N PRO A 363 4.65 -20.89 -2.34
CA PRO A 363 4.89 -19.70 -3.15
C PRO A 363 3.65 -19.29 -3.95
N ALA A 364 3.46 -18.00 -4.08
CA ALA A 364 2.42 -17.45 -4.96
C ALA A 364 2.74 -17.76 -6.44
N ASP A 365 1.72 -18.08 -7.23
CA ASP A 365 1.85 -18.28 -8.67
C ASP A 365 1.35 -17.03 -9.41
N GLN A 366 2.14 -15.97 -9.37
CA GLN A 366 1.78 -14.70 -10.02
C GLN A 366 1.51 -14.87 -11.52
N VAL A 367 2.30 -15.71 -12.21
CA VAL A 367 2.09 -15.99 -13.65
C VAL A 367 0.78 -16.74 -13.86
N GLY A 368 0.48 -17.71 -13.02
CA GLY A 368 -0.81 -18.42 -13.04
C GLY A 368 -1.97 -17.47 -12.73
N GLU A 369 -1.80 -16.57 -11.79
CA GLU A 369 -2.77 -15.53 -11.47
C GLU A 369 -3.05 -14.62 -12.69
N LEU A 370 -2.00 -14.14 -13.35
CA LEU A 370 -2.09 -13.29 -14.54
C LEU A 370 -2.69 -14.02 -15.75
N THR A 371 -2.41 -15.31 -15.91
CA THR A 371 -2.88 -16.09 -17.08
C THR A 371 -4.17 -16.86 -16.84
N GLY A 372 -4.75 -16.79 -15.62
CA GLY A 372 -5.92 -17.59 -15.24
C GLY A 372 -5.62 -19.10 -15.13
N LYS A 373 -4.36 -19.50 -15.05
CA LYS A 373 -3.89 -20.90 -14.98
C LYS A 373 -3.14 -21.17 -13.70
N ASN A 374 -3.71 -20.75 -12.57
CA ASN A 374 -3.07 -20.93 -11.25
C ASN A 374 -2.67 -22.38 -11.03
N SER A 375 -1.48 -22.58 -10.46
CA SER A 375 -1.08 -23.87 -9.92
C SER A 375 -2.07 -24.30 -8.84
N PRO A 376 -2.50 -25.56 -8.82
CA PRO A 376 -3.36 -26.05 -7.75
C PRO A 376 -2.66 -26.03 -6.37
N ASP A 377 -1.35 -25.91 -6.36
CA ASP A 377 -0.50 -25.87 -5.18
C ASP A 377 -0.02 -24.43 -4.84
N ALA A 378 -0.50 -23.40 -5.55
CA ALA A 378 -0.16 -22.01 -5.26
C ALA A 378 -0.71 -21.58 -3.89
N GLY A 379 0.13 -20.88 -3.12
CA GLY A 379 -0.21 -20.29 -1.83
C GLY A 379 -0.07 -18.77 -1.85
N LEU A 380 0.20 -18.21 -0.69
CA LEU A 380 0.43 -16.77 -0.51
C LEU A 380 1.89 -16.44 -0.15
N GLY A 381 2.71 -17.47 0.12
CA GLY A 381 4.08 -17.38 0.59
C GLY A 381 4.24 -17.57 2.10
N ASP A 382 5.48 -17.75 2.51
CA ASP A 382 5.80 -18.09 3.90
C ASP A 382 5.56 -16.92 4.87
N PHE A 383 5.84 -15.70 4.44
CA PHE A 383 5.63 -14.52 5.29
C PHE A 383 4.16 -14.19 5.48
N ALA A 384 3.26 -14.59 4.57
CA ALA A 384 1.82 -14.54 4.79
C ALA A 384 1.45 -15.38 6.02
N VAL A 385 1.98 -16.61 6.11
CA VAL A 385 1.79 -17.51 7.27
C VAL A 385 2.40 -16.92 8.53
N PHE A 386 3.64 -16.45 8.47
CA PHE A 386 4.30 -15.87 9.64
C PHE A 386 3.56 -14.64 10.16
N SER A 387 3.04 -13.82 9.26
CA SER A 387 2.23 -12.65 9.60
C SER A 387 0.90 -13.05 10.25
N GLU A 388 0.25 -14.11 9.77
CA GLU A 388 -0.99 -14.64 10.35
C GLU A 388 -0.73 -15.16 11.78
N VAL A 389 0.35 -15.94 11.99
CA VAL A 389 0.76 -16.39 13.34
C VAL A 389 1.11 -15.21 14.23
N ALA A 390 1.89 -14.24 13.72
CA ALA A 390 2.25 -13.02 14.46
C ALA A 390 1.00 -12.21 14.87
N SER A 391 -0.03 -12.16 14.03
CA SER A 391 -1.28 -11.46 14.33
C SER A 391 -1.93 -11.98 15.61
N ARG A 392 -1.97 -13.30 15.78
CA ARG A 392 -2.52 -13.92 16.99
C ARG A 392 -1.59 -13.82 18.19
N TYR A 393 -0.26 -13.86 17.97
CA TYR A 393 0.72 -13.60 19.02
C TYR A 393 0.57 -12.18 19.60
N VAL A 394 0.47 -11.15 18.75
CA VAL A 394 0.32 -9.77 19.23
C VAL A 394 -1.03 -9.50 19.90
N GLN A 395 -2.06 -10.33 19.69
CA GLN A 395 -3.26 -10.28 20.50
C GLN A 395 -2.97 -10.60 21.97
N GLY A 396 -2.09 -11.59 22.23
CA GLY A 396 -1.63 -11.89 23.58
C GLY A 396 -0.82 -10.76 24.21
N ILE A 397 0.03 -10.10 23.41
CA ILE A 397 0.77 -8.91 23.86
C ILE A 397 -0.20 -7.77 24.21
N GLN A 398 -1.17 -7.46 23.33
CA GLN A 398 -2.19 -6.45 23.58
C GLN A 398 -2.97 -6.72 24.87
N LYS A 399 -3.40 -7.95 25.07
CA LYS A 399 -4.07 -8.37 26.31
C LYS A 399 -3.16 -8.18 27.52
N GLY A 400 -1.89 -8.61 27.41
CA GLY A 400 -0.92 -8.54 28.51
C GLY A 400 -0.64 -7.11 28.98
N VAL A 401 -0.63 -6.13 28.07
CA VAL A 401 -0.51 -4.70 28.42
C VAL A 401 -1.86 -4.07 28.81
N GLY A 402 -2.96 -4.83 28.81
CA GLY A 402 -4.29 -4.34 29.17
C GLY A 402 -4.98 -3.51 28.07
N ALA A 403 -4.53 -3.62 26.83
CA ALA A 403 -5.20 -2.97 25.70
C ALA A 403 -6.45 -3.76 25.25
N PRO A 404 -7.47 -3.07 24.69
CA PRO A 404 -8.64 -3.76 24.12
C PRO A 404 -8.22 -4.73 23.02
N THR A 405 -8.81 -5.92 22.98
CA THR A 405 -8.53 -6.94 21.93
C THR A 405 -9.70 -7.15 20.98
N GLU A 406 -10.83 -6.49 21.22
CA GLU A 406 -12.04 -6.57 20.41
C GLU A 406 -12.28 -5.26 19.63
N GLY A 407 -12.91 -5.41 18.47
CA GLY A 407 -13.30 -4.30 17.61
C GLY A 407 -12.22 -3.87 16.61
N GLY A 408 -12.62 -2.98 15.70
CA GLY A 408 -11.79 -2.65 14.55
C GLY A 408 -10.48 -1.96 14.89
N GLN A 409 -10.43 -1.11 15.93
CA GLN A 409 -9.18 -0.48 16.38
C GLN A 409 -8.18 -1.53 16.89
N ALA A 410 -8.66 -2.57 17.60
CA ALA A 410 -7.80 -3.69 17.99
C ALA A 410 -7.28 -4.47 16.79
N GLY A 411 -8.10 -4.63 15.74
CA GLY A 411 -7.68 -5.24 14.47
C GLY A 411 -6.61 -4.42 13.75
N LEU A 412 -6.79 -3.10 13.60
CA LEU A 412 -5.79 -2.22 12.99
C LEU A 412 -4.48 -2.20 13.80
N ARG A 413 -4.59 -2.11 15.12
CA ARG A 413 -3.41 -2.18 16.00
C ARG A 413 -2.69 -3.52 15.86
N THR A 414 -3.42 -4.62 15.64
CA THR A 414 -2.82 -5.94 15.35
C THR A 414 -1.98 -5.89 14.07
N ALA A 415 -2.53 -5.39 12.96
CA ALA A 415 -1.78 -5.23 11.71
C ALA A 415 -0.56 -4.34 11.88
N CYS A 416 -0.69 -3.23 12.58
CA CYS A 416 0.41 -2.32 12.86
C CYS A 416 1.52 -2.99 13.67
N LEU A 417 1.19 -3.74 14.71
CA LEU A 417 2.20 -4.46 15.52
C LEU A 417 2.89 -5.57 14.72
N VAL A 418 2.19 -6.23 13.78
CA VAL A 418 2.81 -7.17 12.83
C VAL A 418 3.79 -6.43 11.92
N GLY A 419 3.43 -5.26 11.40
CA GLY A 419 4.34 -4.40 10.63
C GLY A 419 5.59 -4.00 11.43
N ALA A 420 5.41 -3.61 12.70
CA ALA A 420 6.52 -3.29 13.59
C ALA A 420 7.45 -4.48 13.85
N TRP A 421 6.89 -5.70 13.96
CA TRP A 421 7.69 -6.92 14.02
C TRP A 421 8.44 -7.17 12.70
N ALA A 422 7.81 -7.00 11.54
CA ALA A 422 8.45 -7.10 10.24
C ALA A 422 9.65 -6.12 10.12
N LYS A 423 9.49 -4.86 10.56
CA LYS A 423 10.60 -3.90 10.66
C LYS A 423 11.74 -4.43 11.54
N PHE A 424 11.40 -4.98 12.71
CA PHE A 424 12.40 -5.55 13.62
C PHE A 424 13.14 -6.72 12.95
N ALA A 425 12.42 -7.62 12.30
CA ALA A 425 12.99 -8.76 11.60
C ALA A 425 13.86 -8.35 10.40
N ASN A 426 13.51 -7.27 9.70
CA ASN A 426 14.29 -6.75 8.56
C ASN A 426 15.56 -5.98 8.98
N ASN A 427 15.69 -5.62 10.25
CA ASN A 427 16.87 -4.91 10.75
C ASN A 427 17.99 -5.91 11.10
N PRO A 428 19.13 -5.92 10.39
CA PRO A 428 20.24 -6.85 10.65
C PRO A 428 20.86 -6.70 12.04
N ASP A 429 20.73 -5.52 12.66
CA ASP A 429 21.29 -5.23 13.99
C ASP A 429 20.33 -5.57 15.14
N SER A 430 19.11 -6.03 14.83
CA SER A 430 18.08 -6.37 15.83
C SER A 430 18.42 -7.62 16.65
N GLY A 431 19.25 -8.50 16.09
CA GLY A 431 19.49 -9.84 16.63
C GLY A 431 18.34 -10.82 16.39
N SER A 432 17.39 -10.47 15.51
CA SER A 432 16.30 -11.38 15.10
C SER A 432 16.85 -12.69 14.55
N THR A 433 16.13 -13.77 14.83
CA THR A 433 16.40 -15.11 14.26
C THR A 433 15.66 -15.35 12.96
N LEU A 434 14.81 -14.42 12.56
CA LEU A 434 14.09 -14.39 11.29
C LEU A 434 14.51 -13.13 10.52
N TYR A 435 14.72 -13.26 9.22
CA TYR A 435 15.05 -12.15 8.33
C TYR A 435 14.07 -12.15 7.17
N LEU A 436 13.68 -10.96 6.74
CA LEU A 436 12.82 -10.83 5.58
C LEU A 436 13.60 -11.06 4.29
N SER A 437 12.96 -11.77 3.38
CA SER A 437 13.37 -11.96 2.00
C SER A 437 12.68 -10.97 1.06
N PRO A 438 13.20 -10.75 -0.14
CA PRO A 438 12.47 -10.03 -1.18
C PRO A 438 11.10 -10.66 -1.45
N GLY A 439 10.04 -9.87 -1.39
CA GLY A 439 8.66 -10.33 -1.58
C GLY A 439 7.86 -10.57 -0.30
N ASP A 440 8.51 -10.74 0.86
CA ASP A 440 7.81 -11.04 2.13
C ASP A 440 6.74 -9.99 2.48
N LEU A 441 7.03 -8.71 2.28
CA LEU A 441 6.04 -7.66 2.54
C LEU A 441 4.85 -7.73 1.56
N ASP A 442 5.08 -8.14 0.33
CA ASP A 442 4.02 -8.38 -0.64
C ASP A 442 3.15 -9.58 -0.23
N GLU A 443 3.73 -10.61 0.35
CA GLU A 443 2.99 -11.74 0.89
C GLU A 443 2.08 -11.32 2.07
N ALA A 444 2.56 -10.43 2.92
CA ALA A 444 1.71 -9.84 3.97
C ALA A 444 0.57 -9.00 3.39
N ILE A 445 0.79 -8.24 2.30
CA ILE A 445 -0.28 -7.51 1.60
C ILE A 445 -1.26 -8.51 0.96
N ALA A 446 -0.76 -9.56 0.30
CA ALA A 446 -1.59 -10.59 -0.29
C ALA A 446 -2.51 -11.24 0.75
N GLU A 447 -1.98 -11.53 1.96
CA GLU A 447 -2.78 -12.04 3.07
C GLU A 447 -3.80 -11.02 3.56
N LEU A 448 -3.41 -9.75 3.77
CA LEU A 448 -4.33 -8.67 4.17
C LEU A 448 -5.52 -8.50 3.22
N LEU A 449 -5.33 -8.73 1.93
CA LEU A 449 -6.39 -8.64 0.92
C LEU A 449 -7.32 -9.85 0.93
N GLN A 450 -6.97 -10.98 1.57
CA GLN A 450 -7.84 -12.16 1.63
C GLN A 450 -9.14 -11.88 2.40
N PRO A 451 -10.27 -12.47 1.96
CA PRO A 451 -11.55 -12.32 2.64
C PRO A 451 -11.57 -12.82 4.10
N ARG A 452 -10.66 -13.74 4.45
CA ARG A 452 -10.56 -14.36 5.78
C ARG A 452 -9.28 -13.97 6.52
N SER A 453 -8.63 -12.88 6.11
CA SER A 453 -7.40 -12.40 6.73
C SER A 453 -7.56 -12.22 8.25
N LEU A 454 -6.60 -12.74 8.99
CA LEU A 454 -6.49 -12.52 10.44
C LEU A 454 -5.55 -11.36 10.78
N LEU A 455 -4.80 -10.85 9.82
CA LEU A 455 -3.76 -9.85 10.05
C LEU A 455 -4.30 -8.55 10.65
N ALA A 456 -5.46 -8.09 10.17
CA ALA A 456 -6.15 -6.91 10.69
C ALA A 456 -7.50 -7.29 11.31
N ALA A 457 -7.54 -8.41 12.01
CA ALA A 457 -8.73 -8.87 12.71
C ALA A 457 -8.57 -8.75 14.23
N ASP A 458 -9.68 -8.54 14.90
CA ASP A 458 -9.76 -8.58 16.35
C ASP A 458 -9.58 -10.01 16.89
N ILE A 459 -9.62 -10.18 18.21
CA ILE A 459 -9.46 -11.50 18.85
C ILE A 459 -10.55 -12.50 18.43
N ASN A 460 -11.68 -12.02 17.94
CA ASN A 460 -12.81 -12.84 17.50
C ASN A 460 -12.71 -13.23 16.02
N GLY A 461 -11.67 -12.75 15.31
CA GLY A 461 -11.53 -12.92 13.89
C GLY A 461 -12.38 -11.94 13.06
N HIS A 462 -12.97 -10.91 13.68
CA HIS A 462 -13.68 -9.87 12.94
C HIS A 462 -12.66 -8.93 12.28
N ARG A 463 -12.58 -9.02 10.98
CA ARG A 463 -11.65 -8.24 10.13
C ARG A 463 -12.19 -6.82 9.94
N VAL A 464 -11.29 -5.84 9.94
CA VAL A 464 -11.60 -4.50 9.46
C VAL A 464 -11.96 -4.57 7.97
N ALA A 465 -13.11 -4.02 7.58
CA ALA A 465 -13.64 -4.17 6.22
C ALA A 465 -12.74 -3.52 5.17
N ASN A 466 -12.17 -2.36 5.47
CA ASN A 466 -11.41 -1.55 4.54
C ASN A 466 -9.99 -2.04 4.36
N GLY A 467 -9.60 -2.43 3.13
CA GLY A 467 -8.25 -2.89 2.77
C GLY A 467 -7.20 -1.79 2.88
N PHE A 468 -7.57 -0.57 2.56
CA PHE A 468 -6.72 0.61 2.72
C PHE A 468 -6.26 0.76 4.18
N ALA A 469 -7.20 0.83 5.12
CA ALA A 469 -6.88 0.98 6.53
C ALA A 469 -6.06 -0.19 7.07
N ARG A 470 -6.28 -1.40 6.56
CA ARG A 470 -5.49 -2.58 6.94
C ARG A 470 -4.06 -2.52 6.48
N ILE A 471 -3.85 -2.15 5.19
CA ILE A 471 -2.52 -2.00 4.60
C ILE A 471 -1.79 -0.82 5.23
N GLU A 472 -2.47 0.31 5.41
CA GLU A 472 -1.92 1.48 6.11
C GLU A 472 -1.43 1.11 7.52
N ALA A 473 -2.23 0.38 8.29
CA ALA A 473 -1.83 -0.02 9.63
C ALA A 473 -0.56 -0.90 9.63
N LEU A 474 -0.47 -1.90 8.75
CA LEU A 474 0.74 -2.70 8.58
C LEU A 474 1.94 -1.83 8.22
N ARG A 475 1.76 -0.93 7.26
CA ARG A 475 2.80 -0.02 6.77
C ARG A 475 3.29 0.92 7.85
N ASN A 476 2.39 1.56 8.60
CA ASN A 476 2.76 2.46 9.69
C ASN A 476 3.63 1.74 10.73
N GLY A 477 3.28 0.51 11.08
CA GLY A 477 4.12 -0.32 11.95
C GLY A 477 5.49 -0.61 11.34
N TYR A 478 5.54 -0.95 10.06
CA TYR A 478 6.79 -1.25 9.37
C TYR A 478 7.69 -0.01 9.21
N LEU A 479 7.15 1.15 8.85
CA LEU A 479 7.94 2.36 8.66
C LEU A 479 8.32 3.03 9.98
N GLU A 480 7.43 3.07 10.97
CA GLU A 480 7.59 3.87 12.18
C GLU A 480 7.87 3.04 13.44
N GLY A 481 7.46 1.77 13.47
CA GLY A 481 7.65 0.86 14.60
C GLY A 481 6.45 0.81 15.55
N SER A 482 6.60 0.11 16.69
CA SER A 482 5.48 -0.23 17.57
C SER A 482 4.86 0.94 18.35
N SER A 483 5.56 2.07 18.51
CA SER A 483 5.04 3.25 19.22
C SER A 483 3.82 3.85 18.52
N VAL A 484 3.87 4.01 17.19
CA VAL A 484 2.77 4.55 16.41
C VAL A 484 1.51 3.70 16.54
N CYS A 485 1.66 2.38 16.67
CA CYS A 485 0.53 1.46 16.76
C CYS A 485 -0.37 1.73 17.99
N THR A 486 0.22 2.13 19.11
CA THR A 486 -0.50 2.42 20.35
C THR A 486 -1.00 3.86 20.43
N GLU A 487 -0.39 4.75 19.67
CA GLU A 487 -0.77 6.17 19.60
C GLU A 487 -1.95 6.36 18.62
N THR A 488 -1.91 5.69 17.49
CA THR A 488 -2.90 5.82 16.41
C THR A 488 -4.14 4.94 16.63
N TYR A 489 -3.94 3.66 16.95
CA TYR A 489 -5.02 2.67 17.06
C TYR A 489 -5.35 2.37 18.53
N LYS A 490 -6.11 3.25 19.18
CA LYS A 490 -6.47 3.19 20.63
C LYS A 490 -7.68 2.34 20.93
#